data_bc1676c84c4f3f8043e526a49682f9b0
#
_entry.id   bc1676c84c4f3f8043e526a49682f9b0
#
_cell.length_a   1.000
_cell.length_b   1.000
_cell.length_c   1.000
_cell.angle_alpha   90.00
_cell.angle_beta   90.00
_cell.angle_gamma   90.00
#
_symmetry.space_group_name_H-M   'P 1'
#
loop_
_entity.id
_entity.type
_entity.pdbx_description
1 polymer ?
#
loop_
_entity_poly.entity_id
_entity_poly.type
_entity_poly.pdbx_seq_one_letter_code
_entity_poly.pdbx_strand_id
1 'polypeptide(L)'
;MSAAVAVLFAAAAVAAPGRAPATSRLRGPLAAPRSRGWPRRGRSRDASDPMAIAAGFDLLAACLQAGMPVAAAAGAVAESAPEPLSGALESAANLLALGAEPEIAWERAAMDSETEGLARMARRSSRSGAAFAGAVAELATQRRMAIEDRAVAAAERAGVLISGPLRLCFLPAFLCLGIVPVVVGLATRVLGGGVL
;
A
#
# COMPACT_ATOMS: atom_id res chain seq x y z
N MET A 1 -8.28 25.16 43.91
CA MET A 1 -8.33 24.01 42.99
C MET A 1 -8.85 24.35 41.60
N SER A 2 -9.63 25.41 41.43
CA SER A 2 -10.24 25.76 40.12
C SER A 2 -9.26 26.31 39.06
N ALA A 3 -8.21 27.02 39.46
CA ALA A 3 -7.27 27.64 38.50
C ALA A 3 -6.38 26.64 37.78
N ALA A 4 -5.93 25.58 38.46
CA ALA A 4 -5.09 24.55 37.87
C ALA A 4 -5.85 23.69 36.80
N VAL A 5 -7.13 23.45 37.03
CA VAL A 5 -8.00 22.73 36.08
C VAL A 5 -8.28 23.58 34.84
N ALA A 6 -8.47 24.88 34.99
CA ALA A 6 -8.67 25.79 33.88
C ALA A 6 -7.43 25.92 32.97
N VAL A 7 -6.23 25.94 33.54
CA VAL A 7 -4.98 25.98 32.80
C VAL A 7 -4.75 24.67 32.01
N LEU A 8 -5.08 23.51 32.58
CA LEU A 8 -5.00 22.23 31.91
C LEU A 8 -5.99 22.10 30.74
N PHE A 9 -7.21 22.61 30.88
CA PHE A 9 -8.19 22.66 29.78
C PHE A 9 -7.78 23.62 28.66
N ALA A 10 -7.18 24.76 29.00
CA ALA A 10 -6.66 25.71 28.01
C ALA A 10 -5.47 25.10 27.22
N ALA A 11 -4.55 24.39 27.89
CA ALA A 11 -3.44 23.72 27.24
C ALA A 11 -3.90 22.56 26.31
N ALA A 12 -4.93 21.83 26.71
CA ALA A 12 -5.52 20.77 25.87
C ALA A 12 -6.24 21.32 24.63
N ALA A 13 -6.85 22.49 24.74
CA ALA A 13 -7.53 23.15 23.61
C ALA A 13 -6.54 23.71 22.57
N VAL A 14 -5.35 24.15 23.00
CA VAL A 14 -4.28 24.66 22.10
C VAL A 14 -3.53 23.51 21.41
N ALA A 15 -3.45 22.32 22.03
CA ALA A 15 -2.80 21.14 21.47
C ALA A 15 -3.70 20.35 20.50
N ALA A 16 -4.97 20.71 20.32
CA ALA A 16 -5.86 20.06 19.36
C ALA A 16 -5.47 20.49 17.93
N PRO A 17 -4.94 19.58 17.07
CA PRO A 17 -4.70 19.91 15.70
C PRO A 17 -6.02 20.30 15.05
N GLY A 18 -6.04 21.46 14.37
CA GLY A 18 -7.21 22.09 13.80
C GLY A 18 -8.14 21.09 13.11
N ARG A 19 -9.33 20.92 13.66
CA ARG A 19 -10.41 20.16 13.04
C ARG A 19 -10.83 20.90 11.77
N ALA A 20 -10.27 20.50 10.64
CA ALA A 20 -10.92 20.80 9.36
C ALA A 20 -12.36 20.24 9.43
N PRO A 21 -13.39 21.05 9.16
CA PRO A 21 -14.77 20.62 9.36
C PRO A 21 -15.08 19.47 8.40
N ALA A 22 -15.35 18.29 8.97
CA ALA A 22 -15.76 17.09 8.24
C ALA A 22 -17.08 17.28 7.46
N THR A 23 -17.75 18.40 7.66
CA THR A 23 -19.01 18.76 7.01
C THR A 23 -18.89 19.17 5.53
N SER A 24 -17.68 19.45 5.03
CA SER A 24 -17.49 19.77 3.62
C SER A 24 -17.49 18.55 2.68
N ARG A 25 -17.36 17.34 3.21
CA ARG A 25 -17.37 16.10 2.42
C ARG A 25 -18.77 15.54 2.16
N LEU A 26 -19.80 16.01 2.86
CA LEU A 26 -21.17 15.51 2.73
C LEU A 26 -22.07 16.36 1.84
N ARG A 27 -21.59 17.45 1.27
CA ARG A 27 -22.32 18.28 0.30
C ARG A 27 -21.85 18.06 -1.14
N GLY A 28 -21.69 16.81 -1.55
CA GLY A 28 -21.73 16.47 -2.97
C GLY A 28 -23.19 16.52 -3.43
N PRO A 29 -23.52 17.15 -4.58
CA PRO A 29 -24.90 17.14 -5.07
C PRO A 29 -25.33 15.70 -5.32
N LEU A 30 -26.54 15.34 -4.83
CA LEU A 30 -27.25 14.11 -5.14
C LEU A 30 -27.54 14.10 -6.65
N ALA A 31 -26.53 13.74 -7.44
CA ALA A 31 -26.72 13.45 -8.84
C ALA A 31 -27.42 12.08 -8.95
N ALA A 32 -28.55 12.06 -9.61
CA ALA A 32 -29.38 10.90 -9.93
C ALA A 32 -28.54 9.71 -10.42
N PRO A 33 -28.99 8.45 -10.20
CA PRO A 33 -28.27 7.27 -10.65
C PRO A 33 -28.22 7.25 -12.17
N ARG A 34 -27.12 7.76 -12.72
CA ARG A 34 -26.81 7.53 -14.12
C ARG A 34 -26.53 6.03 -14.27
N SER A 35 -27.24 5.40 -15.20
CA SER A 35 -27.03 4.05 -15.68
C SER A 35 -25.54 3.71 -15.66
N ARG A 36 -25.20 2.67 -14.89
CA ARG A 36 -23.85 2.09 -14.87
C ARG A 36 -23.53 1.50 -16.23
N GLY A 37 -23.25 2.33 -17.22
CA GLY A 37 -22.30 1.96 -18.21
C GLY A 37 -21.00 1.73 -17.45
N TRP A 38 -20.47 0.53 -17.48
CA TRP A 38 -19.16 0.17 -17.00
C TRP A 38 -18.21 1.27 -17.46
N PRO A 39 -17.57 2.03 -16.56
CA PRO A 39 -16.62 3.03 -17.00
C PRO A 39 -15.56 2.25 -17.77
N ARG A 40 -15.53 2.42 -19.08
CA ARG A 40 -14.28 2.33 -19.80
C ARG A 40 -13.44 3.44 -19.20
N ARG A 41 -12.80 3.12 -18.08
CA ARG A 41 -11.71 3.91 -17.56
C ARG A 41 -10.75 4.07 -18.73
N GLY A 42 -10.75 5.25 -19.32
CA GLY A 42 -9.56 5.76 -19.93
C GLY A 42 -8.51 5.63 -18.84
N ARG A 43 -7.78 4.53 -18.87
CA ARG A 43 -6.66 4.28 -17.99
C ARG A 43 -5.69 5.38 -18.34
N SER A 44 -5.69 6.46 -17.57
CA SER A 44 -4.46 7.20 -17.39
C SER A 44 -3.47 6.10 -17.01
N ARG A 45 -2.52 5.86 -17.89
CA ARG A 45 -1.37 5.01 -17.64
C ARG A 45 -0.56 5.71 -16.55
N ASP A 46 -1.09 5.71 -15.32
CA ASP A 46 -0.28 6.06 -14.18
C ASP A 46 0.81 5.02 -14.13
N ALA A 47 1.99 5.44 -14.56
CA ALA A 47 3.20 4.67 -14.51
C ALA A 47 3.27 4.06 -13.10
N SER A 48 3.32 2.71 -13.05
CA SER A 48 3.57 1.92 -11.85
C SER A 48 2.46 1.80 -10.79
N ASP A 49 1.24 1.37 -11.19
CA ASP A 49 0.38 0.67 -10.23
C ASP A 49 0.90 -0.77 -10.07
N PRO A 50 1.52 -1.13 -8.92
CA PRO A 50 2.10 -2.47 -8.72
C PRO A 50 1.06 -3.59 -8.86
N MET A 51 -0.20 -3.33 -8.54
CA MET A 51 -1.29 -4.30 -8.70
C MET A 51 -1.63 -4.52 -10.17
N ALA A 52 -1.58 -3.47 -10.99
CA ALA A 52 -1.81 -3.59 -12.43
C ALA A 52 -0.68 -4.35 -13.13
N ILE A 53 0.57 -4.18 -12.66
CA ILE A 53 1.72 -4.97 -13.14
C ILE A 53 1.57 -6.45 -12.76
N ALA A 54 1.18 -6.76 -11.51
CA ALA A 54 0.93 -8.14 -11.09
C ALA A 54 -0.19 -8.79 -11.90
N ALA A 55 -1.26 -8.06 -12.21
CA ALA A 55 -2.34 -8.54 -13.08
C ALA A 55 -1.86 -8.80 -14.53
N GLY A 56 -0.91 -7.99 -15.02
CA GLY A 56 -0.26 -8.24 -16.32
C GLY A 56 0.54 -9.54 -16.33
N PHE A 57 1.27 -9.84 -15.26
CA PHE A 57 1.98 -11.11 -15.12
C PHE A 57 1.02 -12.32 -15.07
N ASP A 58 -0.12 -12.21 -14.36
CA ASP A 58 -1.12 -13.28 -14.37
C ASP A 58 -1.70 -13.51 -15.75
N LEU A 59 -2.01 -12.44 -16.48
CA LEU A 59 -2.54 -12.56 -17.82
C LEU A 59 -1.51 -13.23 -18.75
N LEU A 60 -0.23 -12.85 -18.64
CA LEU A 60 0.85 -13.49 -19.37
C LEU A 60 0.97 -14.97 -19.03
N ALA A 61 0.95 -15.33 -17.74
CA ALA A 61 0.98 -16.70 -17.30
C ALA A 61 -0.20 -17.52 -17.85
N ALA A 62 -1.41 -16.96 -17.82
CA ALA A 62 -2.61 -17.60 -18.35
C ALA A 62 -2.52 -17.84 -19.86
N CYS A 63 -2.04 -16.88 -20.65
CA CYS A 63 -1.82 -17.04 -22.08
C CYS A 63 -0.79 -18.15 -22.38
N LEU A 64 0.31 -18.19 -21.64
CA LEU A 64 1.35 -19.22 -21.78
C LEU A 64 0.85 -20.61 -21.35
N GLN A 65 0.04 -20.70 -20.27
CA GLN A 65 -0.59 -21.96 -19.85
C GLN A 65 -1.62 -22.46 -20.85
N ALA A 66 -2.29 -21.57 -21.56
CA ALA A 66 -3.17 -21.91 -22.68
C ALA A 66 -2.42 -22.41 -23.92
N GLY A 67 -1.06 -22.43 -23.89
CA GLY A 67 -0.23 -22.91 -24.97
C GLY A 67 0.12 -21.88 -26.04
N MET A 68 -0.14 -20.59 -25.78
CA MET A 68 0.25 -19.53 -26.71
C MET A 68 1.78 -19.44 -26.84
N PRO A 69 2.32 -19.22 -28.05
CA PRO A 69 3.73 -18.89 -28.21
C PRO A 69 4.10 -17.63 -27.41
N VAL A 70 5.31 -17.60 -26.85
CA VAL A 70 5.77 -16.52 -25.98
C VAL A 70 5.66 -15.15 -26.65
N ALA A 71 6.03 -15.04 -27.93
CA ALA A 71 5.91 -13.80 -28.69
C ALA A 71 4.46 -13.33 -28.82
N ALA A 72 3.53 -14.24 -29.12
CA ALA A 72 2.11 -13.90 -29.26
C ALA A 72 1.48 -13.52 -27.89
N ALA A 73 1.80 -14.27 -26.83
CA ALA A 73 1.34 -13.98 -25.47
C ALA A 73 1.85 -12.61 -24.99
N ALA A 74 3.13 -12.31 -25.19
CA ALA A 74 3.71 -11.02 -24.84
C ALA A 74 3.04 -9.87 -25.61
N GLY A 75 2.81 -10.00 -26.91
CA GLY A 75 2.13 -8.99 -27.72
C GLY A 75 0.69 -8.73 -27.26
N ALA A 76 -0.09 -9.79 -27.03
CA ALA A 76 -1.47 -9.67 -26.57
C ALA A 76 -1.58 -8.98 -25.20
N VAL A 77 -0.67 -9.28 -24.27
CA VAL A 77 -0.66 -8.69 -22.94
C VAL A 77 -0.17 -7.25 -22.97
N ALA A 78 0.79 -6.91 -23.83
CA ALA A 78 1.33 -5.56 -23.98
C ALA A 78 0.24 -4.52 -24.27
N GLU A 79 -0.81 -4.87 -25.01
CA GLU A 79 -1.92 -3.97 -25.35
C GLU A 79 -2.68 -3.46 -24.11
N SER A 80 -2.74 -4.28 -23.06
CA SER A 80 -3.52 -3.99 -21.84
C SER A 80 -2.66 -3.69 -20.61
N ALA A 81 -1.37 -4.01 -20.64
CA ALA A 81 -0.46 -3.83 -19.53
C ALA A 81 -0.13 -2.33 -19.28
N PRO A 82 0.17 -1.92 -18.05
CA PRO A 82 0.68 -0.59 -17.77
C PRO A 82 2.17 -0.47 -18.11
N GLU A 83 2.67 0.78 -18.27
CA GLU A 83 4.11 0.99 -18.28
C GLU A 83 4.72 0.70 -16.89
N PRO A 84 5.94 0.17 -16.81
CA PRO A 84 6.88 -0.13 -17.88
C PRO A 84 6.69 -1.51 -18.54
N LEU A 85 5.72 -2.30 -18.05
CA LEU A 85 5.50 -3.68 -18.52
C LEU A 85 5.06 -3.74 -19.98
N SER A 86 4.19 -2.81 -20.42
CA SER A 86 3.70 -2.79 -21.82
C SER A 86 4.86 -2.65 -22.82
N GLY A 87 5.72 -1.65 -22.62
CA GLY A 87 6.85 -1.43 -23.51
C GLY A 87 7.90 -2.55 -23.48
N ALA A 88 8.09 -3.20 -22.33
CA ALA A 88 8.96 -4.35 -22.21
C ALA A 88 8.42 -5.58 -22.96
N LEU A 89 7.12 -5.86 -22.83
CA LEU A 89 6.46 -6.97 -23.50
C LEU A 89 6.35 -6.74 -25.01
N GLU A 90 6.03 -5.54 -25.47
CA GLU A 90 5.99 -5.19 -26.88
C GLU A 90 7.35 -5.39 -27.57
N SER A 91 8.41 -4.89 -26.92
CA SER A 91 9.78 -5.10 -27.42
C SER A 91 10.15 -6.58 -27.50
N ALA A 92 9.84 -7.35 -26.45
CA ALA A 92 10.11 -8.79 -26.43
C ALA A 92 9.30 -9.54 -27.50
N ALA A 93 8.01 -9.21 -27.67
CA ALA A 93 7.14 -9.81 -28.67
C ALA A 93 7.70 -9.62 -30.09
N ASN A 94 8.09 -8.39 -30.43
CA ASN A 94 8.62 -8.03 -31.73
C ASN A 94 9.94 -8.75 -32.01
N LEU A 95 10.87 -8.77 -31.07
CA LEU A 95 12.17 -9.41 -31.25
C LEU A 95 12.06 -10.94 -31.31
N LEU A 96 11.23 -11.55 -30.47
CA LEU A 96 10.98 -13.00 -30.52
C LEU A 96 10.27 -13.43 -31.79
N ALA A 97 9.34 -12.62 -32.32
CA ALA A 97 8.69 -12.89 -33.61
C ALA A 97 9.67 -12.87 -34.80
N LEU A 98 10.73 -12.08 -34.70
CA LEU A 98 11.83 -12.03 -35.63
C LEU A 98 12.87 -13.14 -35.44
N GLY A 99 12.71 -13.99 -34.41
CA GLY A 99 13.62 -15.08 -34.10
C GLY A 99 14.87 -14.65 -33.32
N ALA A 100 14.83 -13.50 -32.66
CA ALA A 100 15.93 -13.07 -31.79
C ALA A 100 16.12 -14.02 -30.59
N GLU A 101 17.36 -14.16 -30.15
CA GLU A 101 17.70 -14.90 -28.94
C GLU A 101 17.00 -14.30 -27.70
N PRO A 102 16.53 -15.12 -26.76
CA PRO A 102 15.83 -14.64 -25.54
C PRO A 102 16.62 -13.60 -24.74
N GLU A 103 17.93 -13.72 -24.71
CA GLU A 103 18.83 -12.78 -24.04
C GLU A 103 18.68 -11.37 -24.57
N ILE A 104 18.56 -11.22 -25.88
CA ILE A 104 18.39 -9.94 -26.58
C ILE A 104 16.94 -9.48 -26.48
N ALA A 105 15.99 -10.38 -26.69
CA ALA A 105 14.57 -10.05 -26.70
C ALA A 105 14.09 -9.46 -25.35
N TRP A 106 14.63 -9.93 -24.24
CA TRP A 106 14.25 -9.48 -22.90
C TRP A 106 15.17 -8.40 -22.30
N GLU A 107 16.06 -7.79 -23.09
CA GLU A 107 16.99 -6.77 -22.61
C GLU A 107 16.25 -5.52 -22.09
N ARG A 108 15.25 -5.05 -22.79
CA ARG A 108 14.43 -3.91 -22.35
C ARG A 108 13.74 -4.17 -21.01
N ALA A 109 13.22 -5.38 -20.81
CA ALA A 109 12.60 -5.76 -19.54
C ALA A 109 13.61 -5.84 -18.37
N ALA A 110 14.90 -6.03 -18.67
CA ALA A 110 15.94 -6.05 -17.65
C ALA A 110 16.39 -4.65 -17.18
N MET A 111 16.03 -3.59 -17.91
CA MET A 111 16.42 -2.22 -17.59
C MET A 111 15.56 -1.59 -16.49
N ASP A 112 14.37 -2.10 -16.25
CA ASP A 112 13.44 -1.57 -15.26
C ASP A 112 13.26 -2.53 -14.09
N SER A 113 13.30 -2.00 -12.86
CA SER A 113 13.19 -2.78 -11.62
C SER A 113 11.86 -3.55 -11.49
N GLU A 114 10.79 -3.05 -12.12
CA GLU A 114 9.49 -3.70 -12.08
C GLU A 114 9.41 -4.91 -13.02
N THR A 115 10.19 -4.93 -14.08
CA THR A 115 10.19 -5.97 -15.12
C THR A 115 11.46 -6.84 -15.15
N GLU A 116 12.52 -6.46 -14.41
CA GLU A 116 13.78 -7.22 -14.32
C GLU A 116 13.57 -8.68 -13.92
N GLY A 117 12.66 -8.92 -12.95
CA GLY A 117 12.31 -10.28 -12.52
C GLY A 117 11.77 -11.14 -13.66
N LEU A 118 10.91 -10.57 -14.51
CA LEU A 118 10.36 -11.22 -15.69
C LEU A 118 11.48 -11.56 -16.70
N ALA A 119 12.38 -10.61 -17.00
CA ALA A 119 13.50 -10.82 -17.89
C ALA A 119 14.41 -11.95 -17.42
N ARG A 120 14.71 -12.00 -16.13
CA ARG A 120 15.53 -13.04 -15.52
C ARG A 120 14.90 -14.42 -15.64
N MET A 121 13.59 -14.52 -15.42
CA MET A 121 12.85 -15.78 -15.57
C MET A 121 12.74 -16.21 -17.01
N ALA A 122 12.45 -15.30 -17.94
CA ALA A 122 12.36 -15.58 -19.36
C ALA A 122 13.67 -16.14 -19.92
N ARG A 123 14.81 -15.56 -19.56
CA ARG A 123 16.13 -16.04 -19.98
C ARG A 123 16.45 -17.45 -19.43
N ARG A 124 16.07 -17.75 -18.19
CA ARG A 124 16.27 -19.06 -17.58
C ARG A 124 15.36 -20.14 -18.15
N SER A 125 14.14 -19.77 -18.53
CA SER A 125 13.09 -20.69 -18.96
C SER A 125 12.93 -20.74 -20.49
N SER A 126 13.83 -20.15 -21.25
CA SER A 126 13.78 -20.04 -22.72
C SER A 126 13.60 -21.38 -23.46
N ARG A 127 14.00 -22.49 -22.83
CA ARG A 127 13.91 -23.85 -23.37
C ARG A 127 12.54 -24.52 -23.20
N SER A 128 11.66 -23.99 -22.33
CA SER A 128 10.35 -24.58 -22.04
C SER A 128 9.31 -23.52 -21.72
N GLY A 129 8.34 -23.36 -22.60
CA GLY A 129 7.21 -22.44 -22.40
C GLY A 129 6.41 -22.75 -21.15
N ALA A 130 6.24 -24.03 -20.79
CA ALA A 130 5.55 -24.45 -19.58
C ALA A 130 6.31 -24.03 -18.30
N ALA A 131 7.64 -24.16 -18.29
CA ALA A 131 8.47 -23.71 -17.18
C ALA A 131 8.42 -22.18 -17.05
N PHE A 132 8.39 -21.46 -18.15
CA PHE A 132 8.23 -20.01 -18.16
C PHE A 132 6.86 -19.58 -17.63
N ALA A 133 5.78 -20.24 -18.05
CA ALA A 133 4.43 -19.97 -17.54
C ALA A 133 4.34 -20.13 -16.03
N GLY A 134 4.89 -21.22 -15.49
CA GLY A 134 4.95 -21.44 -14.03
C GLY A 134 5.75 -20.38 -13.29
N ALA A 135 6.91 -20.01 -13.83
CA ALA A 135 7.76 -18.96 -13.25
C ALA A 135 7.09 -17.58 -13.23
N VAL A 136 6.35 -17.23 -14.29
CA VAL A 136 5.59 -15.95 -14.37
C VAL A 136 4.43 -15.95 -13.38
N ALA A 137 3.70 -17.06 -13.23
CA ALA A 137 2.64 -17.19 -12.23
C ALA A 137 3.16 -17.02 -10.79
N GLU A 138 4.31 -17.62 -10.51
CA GLU A 138 4.98 -17.46 -9.21
C GLU A 138 5.40 -16.00 -8.98
N LEU A 139 5.95 -15.34 -10.01
CA LEU A 139 6.30 -13.92 -9.93
C LEU A 139 5.09 -13.03 -9.64
N ALA A 140 3.94 -13.31 -10.26
CA ALA A 140 2.70 -12.59 -10.01
C ALA A 140 2.25 -12.74 -8.55
N THR A 141 2.31 -13.97 -8.02
CA THR A 141 1.98 -14.28 -6.63
C THR A 141 2.90 -13.54 -5.65
N GLN A 142 4.21 -13.59 -5.88
CA GLN A 142 5.20 -12.88 -5.05
C GLN A 142 4.97 -11.36 -5.05
N ARG A 143 4.62 -10.77 -6.19
CA ARG A 143 4.31 -9.34 -6.28
C ARG A 143 3.07 -8.96 -5.50
N ARG A 144 2.02 -9.79 -5.51
CA ARG A 144 0.82 -9.57 -4.69
C ARG A 144 1.11 -9.64 -3.20
N MET A 145 1.82 -10.67 -2.76
CA MET A 145 2.23 -10.82 -1.36
C MET A 145 3.04 -9.61 -0.88
N ALA A 146 3.99 -9.14 -1.69
CA ALA A 146 4.77 -7.95 -1.35
C ALA A 146 3.92 -6.66 -1.25
N ILE A 147 2.83 -6.54 -2.01
CA ILE A 147 1.88 -5.42 -1.91
C ILE A 147 1.07 -5.53 -0.61
N GLU A 148 0.59 -6.71 -0.29
CA GLU A 148 -0.16 -7.00 0.95
C GLU A 148 0.71 -6.71 2.19
N ASP A 149 1.94 -7.20 2.21
CA ASP A 149 2.89 -6.95 3.31
C ASP A 149 3.14 -5.46 3.53
N ARG A 150 3.29 -4.69 2.44
CA ARG A 150 3.44 -3.23 2.52
C ARG A 150 2.19 -2.55 3.08
N ALA A 151 1.00 -3.02 2.71
CA ALA A 151 -0.26 -2.49 3.21
C ALA A 151 -0.42 -2.77 4.72
N VAL A 152 -0.09 -3.99 5.17
CA VAL A 152 -0.10 -4.39 6.58
C VAL A 152 0.90 -3.54 7.38
N ALA A 153 2.14 -3.42 6.90
CA ALA A 153 3.16 -2.60 7.56
C ALA A 153 2.77 -1.12 7.66
N ALA A 154 2.06 -0.58 6.66
CA ALA A 154 1.54 0.78 6.71
C ALA A 154 0.42 0.94 7.74
N ALA A 155 -0.48 -0.05 7.85
CA ALA A 155 -1.55 -0.07 8.84
C ALA A 155 -1.01 -0.16 10.29
N GLU A 156 -0.01 -1.00 10.53
CA GLU A 156 0.66 -1.12 11.83
C GLU A 156 1.31 0.19 12.27
N ARG A 157 2.01 0.87 11.36
CA ARG A 157 2.61 2.19 11.65
C ARG A 157 1.55 3.24 11.99
N ALA A 158 0.41 3.23 11.30
CA ALA A 158 -0.71 4.13 11.60
C ALA A 158 -1.27 3.86 13.01
N GLY A 159 -1.38 2.61 13.43
CA GLY A 159 -1.81 2.21 14.77
C GLY A 159 -0.91 2.76 15.88
N VAL A 160 0.41 2.70 15.69
CA VAL A 160 1.39 3.26 16.65
C VAL A 160 1.27 4.77 16.76
N LEU A 161 1.06 5.49 15.66
CA LEU A 161 0.91 6.93 15.64
C LEU A 161 -0.36 7.41 16.37
N ILE A 162 -1.43 6.61 16.37
CA ILE A 162 -2.67 6.92 17.09
C ILE A 162 -2.52 6.64 18.59
N SER A 163 -1.79 5.59 18.97
CA SER A 163 -1.59 5.19 20.38
C SER A 163 -0.67 6.13 21.13
N GLY A 164 0.28 6.79 20.46
CA GLY A 164 1.26 7.70 21.07
C GLY A 164 0.61 8.87 21.83
N PRO A 165 -0.21 9.71 21.19
CA PRO A 165 -0.86 10.83 21.86
C PRO A 165 -1.85 10.40 22.95
N LEU A 166 -2.49 9.23 22.79
CA LEU A 166 -3.42 8.70 23.80
C LEU A 166 -2.68 8.34 25.09
N ARG A 167 -1.51 7.67 25.00
CA ARG A 167 -0.68 7.34 26.16
C ARG A 167 -0.11 8.59 26.83
N LEU A 168 0.30 9.57 26.03
CA LEU A 168 0.84 10.83 26.57
C LEU A 168 -0.22 11.65 27.32
N CYS A 169 -1.47 11.59 26.89
CA CYS A 169 -2.59 12.27 27.55
C CYS A 169 -3.06 11.52 28.81
N PHE A 170 -3.06 10.18 28.77
CA PHE A 170 -3.55 9.36 29.87
C PHE A 170 -2.61 9.38 31.09
N LEU A 171 -1.28 9.44 30.88
CA LEU A 171 -0.30 9.43 31.95
C LEU A 171 -0.44 10.60 32.92
N PRO A 172 -0.51 11.89 32.49
CA PRO A 172 -0.70 13.01 33.42
C PRO A 172 -2.09 12.99 34.04
N ALA A 173 -3.13 12.55 33.32
CA ALA A 173 -4.46 12.42 33.91
C ALA A 173 -4.50 11.40 35.06
N PHE A 174 -3.84 10.26 34.89
CA PHE A 174 -3.70 9.22 35.91
C PHE A 174 -2.93 9.74 37.16
N LEU A 175 -1.83 10.47 36.95
CA LEU A 175 -1.08 11.11 38.03
C LEU A 175 -1.93 12.09 38.81
N CYS A 176 -2.65 13.00 38.13
CA CYS A 176 -3.45 14.03 38.77
C CYS A 176 -4.69 13.49 39.49
N LEU A 177 -5.38 12.50 38.93
CA LEU A 177 -6.62 11.97 39.48
C LEU A 177 -6.40 10.79 40.44
N GLY A 178 -5.34 10.00 40.21
CA GLY A 178 -5.07 8.78 40.98
C GLY A 178 -4.05 9.00 42.09
N ILE A 179 -2.87 9.50 41.78
CA ILE A 179 -1.74 9.55 42.72
C ILE A 179 -1.80 10.77 43.63
N VAL A 180 -2.10 11.96 43.09
CA VAL A 180 -2.10 13.21 43.86
C VAL A 180 -3.07 13.19 45.05
N PRO A 181 -4.34 12.78 44.93
CA PRO A 181 -5.25 12.75 46.07
C PRO A 181 -4.84 11.74 47.14
N VAL A 182 -4.24 10.62 46.74
CA VAL A 182 -3.76 9.61 47.71
C VAL A 182 -2.57 10.15 48.51
N VAL A 183 -1.60 10.78 47.81
CA VAL A 183 -0.42 11.37 48.48
C VAL A 183 -0.83 12.51 49.42
N VAL A 184 -1.73 13.40 48.99
CA VAL A 184 -2.25 14.49 49.82
C VAL A 184 -3.02 13.94 51.02
N GLY A 185 -3.87 12.93 50.85
CA GLY A 185 -4.60 12.28 51.92
C GLY A 185 -3.69 11.59 52.95
N LEU A 186 -2.60 10.97 52.49
CA LEU A 186 -1.61 10.36 53.37
C LEU A 186 -0.80 11.43 54.12
N ALA A 187 -0.37 12.49 53.45
CA ALA A 187 0.39 13.58 54.01
C ALA A 187 -0.42 14.31 55.11
N THR A 188 -1.70 14.56 54.89
CA THR A 188 -2.58 15.19 55.90
C THR A 188 -2.80 14.30 57.11
N ARG A 189 -2.85 12.97 56.94
CA ARG A 189 -2.95 12.04 58.08
C ARG A 189 -1.67 11.98 58.90
N VAL A 190 -0.51 11.98 58.24
CA VAL A 190 0.78 11.92 58.95
C VAL A 190 1.11 13.23 59.62
N LEU A 191 0.85 14.36 58.99
CA LEU A 191 1.10 15.70 59.56
C LEU A 191 0.02 16.16 60.57
N GLY A 192 -1.24 15.74 60.35
CA GLY A 192 -2.35 16.06 61.24
C GLY A 192 -2.49 15.13 62.48
N GLY A 193 -1.82 13.98 62.48
CA GLY A 193 -1.78 13.03 63.62
C GLY A 193 -0.67 13.27 64.63
N GLY A 194 0.06 14.38 64.54
CA GLY A 194 1.23 14.70 65.36
C GLY A 194 1.03 15.79 66.38
N VAL A 195 -0.22 16.11 66.77
CA VAL A 195 -0.48 17.06 67.92
C VAL A 195 -1.58 16.50 68.81
N LEU A 196 -1.18 15.63 69.71
CA LEU A 196 -1.74 15.47 71.10
C LEU A 196 -0.70 14.73 71.88
#